data_2d807c975f2c79be68849f62fca65e20
#
_entry.id   2d807c975f2c79be68849f62fca65e20
#
_cell.length_a   1.000
_cell.length_b   1.000
_cell.length_c   1.000
_cell.angle_alpha   90.00
_cell.angle_beta   90.00
_cell.angle_gamma   90.00
#
_symmetry.space_group_name_H-M   'P 1'
#
loop_
_entity.id
_entity.type
_entity.pdbx_description
1 polymer ?
#
loop_
_entity_poly.entity_id
_entity_poly.type
_entity_poly.pdbx_seq_one_letter_code
_entity_poly.pdbx_strand_id
1 'polypeptide(L)'
;FLVFAIGWMVRFLLERHVSARCLGLVLLFYVLSPRMRNYMFLLVKDAWFAGFLLLFLVELYRILTVQNWSFAEKWQHRGMFLLSVLGIFFFRQEGVYLIILSSLVMLIATRRRSFLRLAVLAFAGFYLYTQILLPACSVKASNPREVFSIPFQQTARYLRDAGDDVTPEEKEAISAILDYDNLAERYNPNLSDPVKATYNTDAGS
;
A
#
# COMPACT_ATOMS: atom_id res chain seq x y z
N PHE A 1 0.81 15.87 7.86
CA PHE A 1 1.11 15.47 6.48
C PHE A 1 -0.16 15.26 5.64
N LEU A 2 -1.12 14.43 6.08
CA LEU A 2 -2.35 14.14 5.33
C LEU A 2 -3.16 15.42 5.01
N VAL A 3 -3.26 16.35 5.96
CA VAL A 3 -3.88 17.67 5.74
C VAL A 3 -3.19 18.45 4.61
N PHE A 4 -1.85 18.40 4.56
CA PHE A 4 -1.09 19.00 3.46
C PHE A 4 -1.43 18.35 2.11
N ALA A 5 -1.48 17.02 2.05
CA ALA A 5 -1.83 16.31 0.82
C ALA A 5 -3.25 16.64 0.34
N ILE A 6 -4.21 16.73 1.25
CA ILE A 6 -5.58 17.17 0.95
C ILE A 6 -5.59 18.62 0.46
N GLY A 7 -4.87 19.51 1.13
CA GLY A 7 -4.75 20.92 0.70
C GLY A 7 -4.16 21.06 -0.69
N TRP A 8 -3.16 20.24 -1.02
CA TRP A 8 -2.55 20.19 -2.34
C TRP A 8 -3.54 19.72 -3.42
N MET A 9 -4.34 18.70 -3.11
CA MET A 9 -5.42 18.24 -3.97
C MET A 9 -6.49 19.33 -4.17
N VAL A 10 -6.92 20.00 -3.11
CA VAL A 10 -7.93 21.08 -3.18
C VAL A 10 -7.42 22.23 -4.06
N ARG A 11 -6.17 22.65 -3.88
CA ARG A 11 -5.54 23.66 -4.75
C ARG A 11 -5.57 23.22 -6.21
N PHE A 12 -5.20 21.97 -6.49
CA PHE A 12 -5.25 21.42 -7.84
C PHE A 12 -6.66 21.46 -8.43
N LEU A 13 -7.69 21.07 -7.65
CA LEU A 13 -9.08 21.07 -8.10
C LEU A 13 -9.61 22.50 -8.36
N LEU A 14 -9.18 23.48 -7.56
CA LEU A 14 -9.47 24.90 -7.80
C LEU A 14 -8.87 25.40 -9.12
N GLU A 15 -7.61 25.04 -9.40
CA GLU A 15 -6.96 25.37 -10.67
C GLU A 15 -7.67 24.74 -11.89
N ARG A 16 -8.45 23.66 -11.66
CA ARG A 16 -9.28 23.00 -12.67
C ARG A 16 -10.72 23.51 -12.71
N HIS A 17 -10.99 24.63 -12.05
CA HIS A 17 -12.31 25.27 -12.01
C HIS A 17 -13.42 24.37 -11.43
N VAL A 18 -13.07 23.41 -10.57
CA VAL A 18 -14.07 22.64 -9.84
C VAL A 18 -14.83 23.57 -8.90
N SER A 19 -16.16 23.48 -8.90
CA SER A 19 -17.00 24.40 -8.14
C SER A 19 -16.72 24.36 -6.65
N ALA A 20 -16.74 25.52 -5.98
CA ALA A 20 -16.53 25.61 -4.53
C ALA A 20 -17.53 24.76 -3.74
N ARG A 21 -18.73 24.53 -4.27
CA ARG A 21 -19.73 23.66 -3.63
C ARG A 21 -19.26 22.20 -3.59
N CYS A 22 -18.75 21.67 -4.70
CA CYS A 22 -18.19 20.32 -4.75
C CYS A 22 -16.99 20.16 -3.82
N LEU A 23 -16.08 21.15 -3.79
CA LEU A 23 -14.94 21.15 -2.88
C LEU A 23 -15.39 21.20 -1.43
N GLY A 24 -16.39 22.02 -1.11
CA GLY A 24 -16.99 22.09 0.22
C GLY A 24 -17.56 20.73 0.66
N LEU A 25 -18.26 20.02 -0.22
CA LEU A 25 -18.77 18.66 0.07
C LEU A 25 -17.65 17.66 0.31
N VAL A 26 -16.58 17.70 -0.47
CA VAL A 26 -15.40 16.83 -0.28
C VAL A 26 -14.74 17.10 1.08
N LEU A 27 -14.50 18.37 1.42
CA LEU A 27 -13.92 18.75 2.70
C LEU A 27 -14.83 18.38 3.86
N LEU A 28 -16.13 18.59 3.73
CA LEU A 28 -17.14 18.21 4.72
C LEU A 28 -17.10 16.70 4.99
N PHE A 29 -16.98 15.88 3.93
CA PHE A 29 -16.81 14.44 4.06
C PHE A 29 -15.58 14.07 4.89
N TYR A 30 -14.42 14.69 4.64
CA TYR A 30 -13.21 14.43 5.42
C TYR A 30 -13.38 14.83 6.89
N VAL A 31 -14.04 15.95 7.16
CA VAL A 31 -14.28 16.44 8.54
C VAL A 31 -15.30 15.60 9.29
N LEU A 32 -16.38 15.19 8.63
CA LEU A 32 -17.46 14.43 9.26
C LEU A 32 -17.13 12.94 9.42
N SER A 33 -16.26 12.38 8.59
CA SER A 33 -15.89 10.99 8.67
C SER A 33 -15.04 10.69 9.91
N PRO A 34 -15.52 9.90 10.90
CA PRO A 34 -14.72 9.56 12.09
C PRO A 34 -13.44 8.80 11.74
N ARG A 35 -13.48 7.95 10.72
CA ARG A 35 -12.30 7.20 10.26
C ARG A 35 -11.23 8.14 9.72
N MET A 36 -11.60 9.11 8.87
CA MET A 36 -10.65 10.08 8.31
C MET A 36 -10.02 10.95 9.39
N ARG A 37 -10.81 11.42 10.36
CA ARG A 37 -10.28 12.15 11.51
C ARG A 37 -9.28 11.35 12.31
N ASN A 38 -9.59 10.08 12.62
CA ASN A 38 -8.69 9.21 13.36
C ASN A 38 -7.37 9.01 12.60
N TYR A 39 -7.41 8.76 11.30
CA TYR A 39 -6.20 8.62 10.48
C TYR A 39 -5.33 9.88 10.42
N MET A 40 -5.91 11.09 10.60
CA MET A 40 -5.14 12.33 10.65
C MET A 40 -4.26 12.45 11.90
N PHE A 41 -4.68 11.83 13.01
CA PHE A 41 -3.97 11.87 14.31
C PHE A 41 -3.11 10.63 14.56
N LEU A 42 -3.33 9.54 13.87
CA LEU A 42 -2.58 8.30 14.05
C LEU A 42 -1.31 8.31 13.17
N LEU A 43 -0.18 8.00 13.80
CA LEU A 43 1.11 7.81 13.12
C LEU A 43 1.20 6.40 12.52
N VAL A 44 0.17 5.98 11.79
CA VAL A 44 0.16 4.69 11.10
C VAL A 44 0.70 4.83 9.68
N LYS A 45 1.48 3.85 9.25
CA LYS A 45 2.07 3.80 7.91
C LYS A 45 1.05 3.98 6.78
N ASP A 46 -0.18 3.49 6.97
CA ASP A 46 -1.24 3.55 5.96
C ASP A 46 -1.75 4.98 5.71
N ALA A 47 -1.78 5.83 6.74
CA ALA A 47 -2.15 7.23 6.59
C ALA A 47 -1.10 8.01 5.77
N TRP A 48 0.18 7.73 6.00
CA TRP A 48 1.28 8.29 5.20
C TRP A 48 1.24 7.81 3.77
N PHE A 49 1.06 6.50 3.57
CA PHE A 49 0.91 5.91 2.24
C PHE A 49 -0.25 6.55 1.46
N ALA A 50 -1.43 6.70 2.08
CA ALA A 50 -2.59 7.32 1.46
C ALA A 50 -2.33 8.78 1.05
N GLY A 51 -1.63 9.56 1.88
CA GLY A 51 -1.24 10.93 1.55
C GLY A 51 -0.26 11.00 0.38
N PHE A 52 0.75 10.14 0.34
CA PHE A 52 1.69 10.08 -0.79
C PHE A 52 1.03 9.57 -2.07
N LEU A 53 0.10 8.62 -1.96
CA LEU A 53 -0.69 8.16 -3.09
C LEU A 53 -1.54 9.29 -3.68
N LEU A 54 -2.18 10.08 -2.82
CA LEU A 54 -2.96 11.25 -3.25
C LEU A 54 -2.09 12.27 -3.99
N LEU A 55 -0.92 12.61 -3.44
CA LEU A 55 0.05 13.49 -4.11
C LEU A 55 0.51 12.92 -5.44
N PHE A 56 0.82 11.63 -5.49
CA PHE A 56 1.21 10.94 -6.72
C PHE A 56 0.15 11.07 -7.82
N LEU A 57 -1.11 10.80 -7.50
CA LEU A 57 -2.20 10.89 -8.46
C LEU A 57 -2.41 12.32 -8.98
N VAL A 58 -2.34 13.31 -8.09
CA VAL A 58 -2.46 14.73 -8.47
C VAL A 58 -1.31 15.14 -9.40
N GLU A 59 -0.07 14.80 -9.05
CA GLU A 59 1.09 15.16 -9.85
C GLU A 59 1.15 14.39 -11.17
N LEU A 60 0.77 13.12 -11.17
CA LEU A 60 0.67 12.32 -12.39
C LEU A 60 -0.32 12.96 -13.37
N TYR A 61 -1.50 13.35 -12.89
CA TYR A 61 -2.50 14.03 -13.71
C TYR A 61 -1.98 15.37 -14.24
N ARG A 62 -1.31 16.18 -13.39
CA ARG A 62 -0.68 17.44 -13.82
C ARG A 62 0.33 17.22 -14.94
N ILE A 63 1.24 16.26 -14.78
CA ILE A 63 2.27 15.93 -15.79
C ILE A 63 1.64 15.54 -17.13
N LEU A 64 0.47 14.92 -17.10
CA LEU A 64 -0.23 14.49 -18.30
C LEU A 64 -0.96 15.63 -19.02
N THR A 65 -1.54 16.55 -18.27
CA THR A 65 -2.50 17.53 -18.80
C THR A 65 -1.95 18.94 -18.99
N VAL A 66 -0.92 19.33 -18.22
CA VAL A 66 -0.32 20.67 -18.36
C VAL A 66 0.83 20.62 -19.35
N GLN A 67 0.72 21.39 -20.43
CA GLN A 67 1.72 21.42 -21.49
C GLN A 67 2.78 22.51 -21.28
N ASN A 68 2.38 23.68 -20.77
CA ASN A 68 3.25 24.84 -20.62
C ASN A 68 3.45 25.17 -19.14
N TRP A 69 4.62 24.84 -18.64
CA TRP A 69 5.04 25.15 -17.27
C TRP A 69 6.18 26.14 -17.28
N SER A 70 6.16 27.11 -16.37
CA SER A 70 7.33 27.91 -16.05
C SER A 70 8.46 27.01 -15.51
N PHE A 71 9.69 27.50 -15.56
CA PHE A 71 10.83 26.72 -15.07
C PHE A 71 10.70 26.33 -13.60
N ALA A 72 10.27 27.27 -12.74
CA ALA A 72 10.08 27.02 -11.31
C ALA A 72 8.96 26.01 -11.02
N GLU A 73 7.79 26.14 -11.68
CA GLU A 73 6.67 25.21 -11.54
C GLU A 73 7.07 23.79 -11.95
N LYS A 74 7.82 23.65 -13.04
CA LYS A 74 8.30 22.36 -13.53
C LYS A 74 9.16 21.63 -12.50
N TRP A 75 10.04 22.33 -11.79
CA TRP A 75 10.88 21.74 -10.75
C TRP A 75 10.09 21.41 -9.50
N GLN A 76 9.16 22.28 -9.08
CA GLN A 76 8.28 22.05 -7.95
C GLN A 76 7.44 20.77 -8.13
N HIS A 77 6.76 20.62 -9.27
CA HIS A 77 5.93 19.48 -9.56
C HIS A 77 6.73 18.19 -9.76
N ARG A 78 7.91 18.27 -10.38
CA ARG A 78 8.80 17.10 -10.46
C ARG A 78 9.32 16.66 -9.10
N GLY A 79 9.69 17.60 -8.24
CA GLY A 79 10.12 17.33 -6.87
C GLY A 79 9.00 16.69 -6.07
N MET A 80 7.77 17.21 -6.18
CA MET A 80 6.59 16.68 -5.49
C MET A 80 6.22 15.28 -5.99
N PHE A 81 6.31 15.05 -7.30
CA PHE A 81 6.12 13.73 -7.88
C PHE A 81 7.16 12.72 -7.37
N LEU A 82 8.44 13.09 -7.39
CA LEU A 82 9.51 12.23 -6.88
C LEU A 82 9.34 11.93 -5.39
N LEU A 83 9.01 12.95 -4.59
CA LEU A 83 8.72 12.80 -3.17
C LEU A 83 7.56 11.83 -2.93
N SER A 84 6.50 11.92 -3.73
CA SER A 84 5.35 11.02 -3.62
C SER A 84 5.72 9.57 -3.99
N VAL A 85 6.51 9.36 -5.03
CA VAL A 85 7.03 8.03 -5.41
C VAL A 85 7.87 7.43 -4.29
N LEU A 86 8.81 8.19 -3.73
CA LEU A 86 9.64 7.73 -2.62
C LEU A 86 8.80 7.42 -1.38
N GLY A 87 7.84 8.27 -1.04
CA GLY A 87 6.94 8.02 0.08
C GLY A 87 6.11 6.75 -0.09
N ILE A 88 5.59 6.49 -1.29
CA ILE A 88 4.87 5.24 -1.59
C ILE A 88 5.76 4.03 -1.32
N PHE A 89 7.03 4.05 -1.74
CA PHE A 89 7.99 2.97 -1.49
C PHE A 89 8.28 2.75 -0.01
N PHE A 90 8.57 3.84 0.72
CA PHE A 90 9.02 3.72 2.11
C PHE A 90 7.92 3.23 3.05
N PHE A 91 6.64 3.59 2.77
CA PHE A 91 5.56 3.24 3.68
C PHE A 91 4.87 1.90 3.36
N ARG A 92 4.89 1.45 2.10
CA ARG A 92 4.36 0.12 1.72
C ARG A 92 5.15 -0.51 0.58
N GLN A 93 5.61 -1.72 0.79
CA GLN A 93 6.36 -2.47 -0.23
C GLN A 93 5.51 -2.73 -1.48
N GLU A 94 4.20 -2.96 -1.30
CA GLU A 94 3.25 -3.14 -2.40
C GLU A 94 3.10 -1.90 -3.29
N GLY A 95 3.50 -0.74 -2.79
CA GLY A 95 3.50 0.52 -3.55
C GLY A 95 4.32 0.48 -4.83
N VAL A 96 5.37 -0.38 -4.87
CA VAL A 96 6.17 -0.58 -6.10
C VAL A 96 5.31 -1.08 -7.25
N TYR A 97 4.42 -2.04 -7.00
CA TYR A 97 3.55 -2.60 -8.03
C TYR A 97 2.59 -1.55 -8.58
N LEU A 98 2.09 -0.67 -7.71
CA LEU A 98 1.23 0.45 -8.11
C LEU A 98 1.97 1.41 -9.05
N ILE A 99 3.23 1.77 -8.74
CA ILE A 99 4.02 2.66 -9.58
C ILE A 99 4.38 2.01 -10.92
N ILE A 100 4.76 0.73 -10.90
CA ILE A 100 5.05 0.00 -12.13
C ILE A 100 3.79 -0.10 -13.00
N LEU A 101 2.68 -0.54 -12.44
CA LEU A 101 1.42 -0.68 -13.17
C LEU A 101 0.93 0.65 -13.74
N SER A 102 0.91 1.72 -12.94
CA SER A 102 0.53 3.04 -13.41
C SER A 102 1.46 3.54 -14.51
N SER A 103 2.77 3.29 -14.39
CA SER A 103 3.76 3.67 -15.41
C SER A 103 3.55 2.91 -16.72
N LEU A 104 3.22 1.63 -16.67
CA LEU A 104 2.91 0.81 -17.84
C LEU A 104 1.62 1.28 -18.53
N VAL A 105 0.56 1.51 -17.76
CA VAL A 105 -0.71 2.05 -18.28
C VAL A 105 -0.45 3.41 -18.96
N MET A 106 0.33 4.29 -18.33
CA MET A 106 0.68 5.59 -18.91
C MET A 106 1.57 5.48 -20.15
N LEU A 107 2.48 4.52 -20.19
CA LEU A 107 3.29 4.22 -21.39
C LEU A 107 2.39 3.83 -22.57
N ILE A 108 1.43 2.96 -22.33
CA ILE A 108 0.47 2.51 -23.36
C ILE A 108 -0.41 3.67 -23.83
N ALA A 109 -0.99 4.42 -22.89
CA ALA A 109 -1.93 5.50 -23.16
C ALA A 109 -1.28 6.70 -23.86
N THR A 110 -0.05 7.06 -23.48
CA THR A 110 0.61 8.27 -23.97
C THR A 110 1.77 8.01 -24.94
N ARG A 111 2.22 6.74 -25.02
CA ARG A 111 3.42 6.31 -25.76
C ARG A 111 4.71 7.07 -25.39
N ARG A 112 4.76 7.71 -24.20
CA ARG A 112 5.93 8.44 -23.72
C ARG A 112 6.90 7.51 -23.01
N ARG A 113 8.08 7.29 -23.59
CA ARG A 113 9.16 6.44 -23.03
C ARG A 113 9.64 6.86 -21.63
N SER A 114 9.30 8.08 -21.18
CA SER A 114 9.59 8.53 -19.82
C SER A 114 8.91 7.67 -18.75
N PHE A 115 7.74 7.13 -19.04
CA PHE A 115 7.04 6.23 -18.10
C PHE A 115 7.71 4.85 -18.00
N LEU A 116 8.30 4.35 -19.10
CA LEU A 116 9.11 3.13 -19.05
C LEU A 116 10.35 3.34 -18.16
N ARG A 117 11.04 4.49 -18.33
CA ARG A 117 12.18 4.84 -17.46
C ARG A 117 11.76 4.95 -16.00
N LEU A 118 10.60 5.51 -15.70
CA LEU A 118 10.07 5.59 -14.34
C LEU A 118 9.81 4.20 -13.77
N ALA A 119 9.18 3.29 -14.53
CA ALA A 119 8.94 1.92 -14.09
C ALA A 119 10.25 1.17 -13.79
N VAL A 120 11.25 1.30 -14.67
CA VAL A 120 12.59 0.68 -14.48
C VAL A 120 13.30 1.26 -13.25
N LEU A 121 13.28 2.59 -13.08
CA LEU A 121 13.89 3.25 -11.91
C LEU A 121 13.17 2.87 -10.61
N ALA A 122 11.83 2.75 -10.66
CA ALA A 122 11.05 2.30 -9.52
C ALA A 122 11.43 0.86 -9.11
N PHE A 123 11.52 -0.04 -10.08
CA PHE A 123 11.91 -1.43 -9.82
C PHE A 123 13.36 -1.52 -9.30
N ALA A 124 14.29 -0.81 -9.92
CA ALA A 124 15.69 -0.78 -9.48
C ALA A 124 15.82 -0.18 -8.06
N GLY A 125 15.12 0.91 -7.80
CA GLY A 125 15.09 1.53 -6.45
C GLY A 125 14.52 0.60 -5.38
N PHE A 126 13.45 -0.11 -5.69
CA PHE A 126 12.87 -1.13 -4.81
C PHE A 126 13.86 -2.28 -4.54
N TYR A 127 14.52 -2.78 -5.60
CA TYR A 127 15.51 -3.83 -5.47
C TYR A 127 16.69 -3.38 -4.60
N LEU A 128 17.23 -2.20 -4.83
CA LEU A 128 18.31 -1.63 -4.00
C LEU A 128 17.87 -1.44 -2.55
N TYR A 129 16.66 -0.96 -2.33
CA TYR A 129 16.09 -0.80 -1.00
C TYR A 129 16.00 -2.14 -0.26
N THR A 130 15.39 -3.16 -0.88
CA THR A 130 15.12 -4.45 -0.23
C THR A 130 16.36 -5.33 -0.09
N GLN A 131 17.26 -5.32 -1.07
CA GLN A 131 18.40 -6.24 -1.10
C GLN A 131 19.70 -5.63 -0.54
N ILE A 132 19.79 -4.32 -0.47
CA ILE A 132 21.00 -3.64 0.01
C ILE A 132 20.70 -2.82 1.26
N LEU A 133 19.77 -1.88 1.21
CA LEU A 133 19.56 -0.93 2.30
C LEU A 133 18.99 -1.60 3.55
N LEU A 134 17.95 -2.43 3.44
CA LEU A 134 17.35 -3.10 4.59
C LEU A 134 18.33 -4.05 5.29
N PRO A 135 19.08 -4.94 4.59
CA PRO A 135 20.10 -5.76 5.21
C PRO A 135 21.23 -4.94 5.85
N ALA A 136 21.71 -3.88 5.19
CA ALA A 136 22.76 -2.99 5.74
C ALA A 136 22.32 -2.30 7.04
N CYS A 137 21.00 -2.01 7.17
CA CYS A 137 20.43 -1.47 8.41
C CYS A 137 20.03 -2.55 9.43
N SER A 138 20.38 -3.83 9.20
CA SER A 138 20.00 -4.96 10.05
C SER A 138 18.47 -5.11 10.23
N VAL A 139 17.69 -4.65 9.26
CA VAL A 139 16.25 -4.80 9.26
C VAL A 139 15.91 -6.23 8.78
N LYS A 140 15.29 -7.00 9.66
CA LYS A 140 14.85 -8.36 9.30
C LYS A 140 13.73 -8.31 8.27
N ALA A 141 13.75 -9.26 7.33
CA ALA A 141 12.66 -9.44 6.38
C ALA A 141 11.32 -9.65 7.11
N SER A 142 10.25 -9.21 6.50
CA SER A 142 8.90 -9.46 7.01
C SER A 142 8.65 -10.95 7.14
N ASN A 143 8.02 -11.38 8.24
CA ASN A 143 7.75 -12.79 8.45
C ASN A 143 6.77 -13.29 7.35
N PRO A 144 7.03 -14.45 6.70
CA PRO A 144 6.16 -15.02 5.67
C PRO A 144 4.69 -15.13 6.11
N ARG A 145 4.42 -15.32 7.40
CA ARG A 145 3.06 -15.38 7.97
C ARG A 145 2.16 -14.20 7.59
N GLU A 146 2.74 -13.02 7.32
CA GLU A 146 1.97 -11.82 6.96
C GLU A 146 1.37 -11.95 5.54
N VAL A 147 2.07 -12.60 4.63
CA VAL A 147 1.62 -12.87 3.25
C VAL A 147 0.50 -13.90 3.24
N PHE A 148 0.57 -14.88 4.16
CA PHE A 148 -0.36 -16.00 4.23
C PHE A 148 -1.57 -15.76 5.16
N SER A 149 -1.87 -14.53 5.54
CA SER A 149 -2.99 -14.20 6.44
C SER A 149 -4.33 -14.79 5.97
N ILE A 150 -4.64 -14.69 4.66
CA ILE A 150 -5.90 -15.18 4.08
C ILE A 150 -5.93 -16.72 4.07
N PRO A 151 -4.93 -17.43 3.49
CA PRO A 151 -4.88 -18.89 3.58
C PRO A 151 -4.99 -19.42 5.02
N PHE A 152 -4.25 -18.84 5.96
CA PHE A 152 -4.31 -19.28 7.36
C PHE A 152 -5.69 -19.10 7.99
N GLN A 153 -6.36 -17.97 7.71
CA GLN A 153 -7.73 -17.76 8.14
C GLN A 153 -8.71 -18.78 7.52
N GLN A 154 -8.52 -19.11 6.24
CA GLN A 154 -9.35 -20.11 5.58
C GLN A 154 -9.14 -21.50 6.19
N THR A 155 -7.90 -21.90 6.48
CA THR A 155 -7.56 -23.17 7.14
C THR A 155 -8.15 -23.22 8.55
N ALA A 156 -8.01 -22.15 9.34
CA ALA A 156 -8.56 -22.08 10.69
C ALA A 156 -10.11 -22.19 10.67
N ARG A 157 -10.74 -21.53 9.69
CA ARG A 157 -12.20 -21.66 9.50
C ARG A 157 -12.61 -23.07 9.11
N TYR A 158 -11.85 -23.70 8.21
CA TYR A 158 -12.10 -25.08 7.79
C TYR A 158 -12.05 -26.04 8.99
N LEU A 159 -11.03 -25.95 9.83
CA LEU A 159 -10.92 -26.77 11.04
C LEU A 159 -12.05 -26.49 12.04
N ARG A 160 -12.50 -25.24 12.18
CA ARG A 160 -13.61 -24.91 13.06
C ARG A 160 -14.95 -25.47 12.56
N ASP A 161 -15.19 -25.37 11.24
CA ASP A 161 -16.50 -25.68 10.64
C ASP A 161 -16.63 -27.16 10.24
N ALA A 162 -15.52 -27.85 9.92
CA ALA A 162 -15.47 -29.22 9.38
C ALA A 162 -14.27 -30.01 9.95
N GLY A 163 -13.89 -29.80 11.20
CA GLY A 163 -12.74 -30.46 11.81
C GLY A 163 -12.85 -31.98 11.87
N ASP A 164 -14.08 -32.53 11.94
CA ASP A 164 -14.33 -33.97 11.94
C ASP A 164 -14.09 -34.63 10.57
N ASP A 165 -14.10 -33.86 9.50
CA ASP A 165 -13.89 -34.32 8.11
C ASP A 165 -12.41 -34.25 7.67
N VAL A 166 -11.51 -33.77 8.54
CA VAL A 166 -10.09 -33.59 8.23
C VAL A 166 -9.39 -34.94 8.14
N THR A 167 -8.75 -35.19 6.99
CA THR A 167 -7.99 -36.44 6.80
C THR A 167 -6.65 -36.42 7.57
N PRO A 168 -6.07 -37.57 7.88
CA PRO A 168 -4.75 -37.63 8.54
C PRO A 168 -3.64 -36.90 7.76
N GLU A 169 -3.68 -36.95 6.43
CA GLU A 169 -2.72 -36.27 5.55
C GLU A 169 -2.87 -34.76 5.63
N GLU A 170 -4.10 -34.25 5.66
CA GLU A 170 -4.37 -32.82 5.83
C GLU A 170 -3.92 -32.31 7.21
N LYS A 171 -4.19 -33.11 8.25
CA LYS A 171 -3.75 -32.81 9.60
C LYS A 171 -2.23 -32.69 9.68
N GLU A 172 -1.49 -33.63 9.07
CA GLU A 172 -0.03 -33.60 9.02
C GLU A 172 0.46 -32.34 8.28
N ALA A 173 -0.12 -32.04 7.10
CA ALA A 173 0.24 -30.89 6.29
C ALA A 173 -0.02 -29.56 7.03
N ILE A 174 -1.14 -29.44 7.74
CA ILE A 174 -1.47 -28.25 8.51
C ILE A 174 -0.54 -28.14 9.73
N SER A 175 -0.29 -29.24 10.44
CA SER A 175 0.58 -29.27 11.62
C SER A 175 2.03 -28.91 11.31
N ALA A 176 2.48 -29.14 10.09
CA ALA A 176 3.81 -28.74 9.64
C ALA A 176 3.98 -27.21 9.59
N ILE A 177 2.89 -26.46 9.42
CA ILE A 177 2.91 -25.01 9.20
C ILE A 177 2.28 -24.23 10.36
N LEU A 178 1.20 -24.73 10.95
CA LEU A 178 0.39 -24.08 11.96
C LEU A 178 0.19 -25.01 13.18
N ASP A 179 -0.06 -24.42 14.34
CA ASP A 179 -0.45 -25.18 15.55
C ASP A 179 -1.88 -25.70 15.39
N TYR A 180 -2.00 -26.92 14.85
CA TYR A 180 -3.27 -27.57 14.51
C TYR A 180 -4.25 -27.60 15.69
N ASP A 181 -3.77 -27.96 16.88
CA ASP A 181 -4.64 -28.23 18.03
C ASP A 181 -5.32 -26.95 18.55
N ASN A 182 -4.68 -25.80 18.41
CA ASN A 182 -5.22 -24.53 18.86
C ASN A 182 -5.81 -23.66 17.73
N LEU A 183 -5.69 -24.11 16.48
CA LEU A 183 -5.98 -23.26 15.32
C LEU A 183 -7.45 -22.90 15.19
N ALA A 184 -8.36 -23.87 15.43
CA ALA A 184 -9.80 -23.69 15.33
C ALA A 184 -10.33 -22.68 16.36
N GLU A 185 -9.83 -22.75 17.60
CA GLU A 185 -10.21 -21.84 18.69
C GLU A 185 -9.73 -20.39 18.45
N ARG A 186 -8.61 -20.24 17.76
CA ARG A 186 -8.02 -18.91 17.45
C ARG A 186 -8.65 -18.23 16.26
N TYR A 187 -9.56 -18.90 15.56
CA TYR A 187 -10.24 -18.29 14.43
C TYR A 187 -11.13 -17.11 14.86
N ASN A 188 -10.89 -15.95 14.25
CA ASN A 188 -11.73 -14.77 14.39
C ASN A 188 -11.94 -14.13 12.99
N PRO A 189 -13.20 -14.02 12.51
CA PRO A 189 -13.48 -13.51 11.16
C PRO A 189 -13.03 -12.05 10.95
N ASN A 190 -12.88 -11.31 12.04
CA ASN A 190 -12.51 -9.88 11.99
C ASN A 190 -11.02 -9.62 12.24
N LEU A 191 -10.25 -10.63 12.67
CA LEU A 191 -8.87 -10.46 13.09
C LEU A 191 -8.03 -11.69 12.74
N SER A 192 -7.00 -11.53 11.90
CA SER A 192 -6.13 -12.64 11.50
C SER A 192 -4.95 -12.88 12.46
N ASP A 193 -4.63 -11.92 13.33
CA ASP A 193 -3.43 -12.00 14.17
C ASP A 193 -3.40 -13.21 15.13
N PRO A 194 -4.51 -13.63 15.77
CA PRO A 194 -4.50 -14.83 16.61
C PRO A 194 -4.15 -16.11 15.82
N VAL A 195 -4.65 -16.22 14.58
CA VAL A 195 -4.35 -17.35 13.69
C VAL A 195 -2.89 -17.27 13.20
N LYS A 196 -2.40 -16.10 12.79
CA LYS A 196 -1.00 -15.92 12.39
C LYS A 196 0.00 -16.22 13.52
N ALA A 197 -0.41 -16.06 14.76
CA ALA A 197 0.43 -16.38 15.92
C ALA A 197 0.69 -17.88 16.09
N THR A 198 -0.09 -18.75 15.43
CA THR A 198 0.13 -20.20 15.41
C THR A 198 1.15 -20.67 14.38
N TYR A 199 1.68 -19.74 13.56
CA TYR A 199 2.66 -20.08 12.52
C TYR A 199 3.96 -20.63 13.11
N ASN A 200 4.34 -21.81 12.65
CA ASN A 200 5.60 -22.43 12.99
C ASN A 200 6.74 -21.73 12.21
N THR A 201 7.59 -21.02 12.93
CA THR A 201 8.71 -20.26 12.33
C THR A 201 9.77 -21.16 11.68
N ASP A 202 9.82 -22.42 12.07
CA ASP A 202 10.80 -23.39 11.58
C ASP A 202 10.32 -24.09 10.30
N ALA A 203 9.06 -23.93 9.93
CA ALA A 203 8.47 -24.52 8.71
C ALA A 203 9.00 -23.94 7.39
N GLY A 204 9.87 -22.94 7.41
CA GLY A 204 10.41 -22.27 6.23
C GLY A 204 11.94 -22.24 6.15
N SER A 205 12.61 -23.01 7.00
CA SER A 205 14.09 -23.10 7.03
C SER A 205 14.62 -24.27 6.20
#